data_2a5c9bd2e0ab65220808b52ef6849fd6
#
_entry.id   2a5c9bd2e0ab65220808b52ef6849fd6
#
_cell.length_a   1.000
_cell.length_b   1.000
_cell.length_c   1.000
_cell.angle_alpha   90.00
_cell.angle_beta   90.00
_cell.angle_gamma   90.00
#
_symmetry.space_group_name_H-M   'P 1'
#
loop_
_entity.id
_entity.type
_entity.pdbx_description
1 polymer ?
#
loop_
_entity_poly.entity_id
_entity_poly.type
_entity_poly.pdbx_seq_one_letter_code
_entity_poly.pdbx_strand_id
1 'polypeptide(L)'
;MVLKNKTRNQTIMKNKFVVDWALLLSFILSAFSGIKLHMLGHGMGHGACRFWGTFHIGASLVLLLLVIIHVKMHWNWYKHLFQKGLGNKSRTTAVLSLIFLLLASTGIILLEGECRRSAIGIWHFYLGIAMIILAVMHIFKRWARLISAL
;
A
#
# COMPACT_ATOMS: atom_id res chain seq x y z
N MET A 1 -34.14 -11.58 14.64
CA MET A 1 -33.26 -11.75 13.47
C MET A 1 -32.71 -10.41 12.95
N VAL A 2 -33.49 -9.35 12.87
CA VAL A 2 -33.13 -8.00 12.38
C VAL A 2 -32.00 -7.34 13.21
N LEU A 3 -32.06 -7.39 14.54
CA LEU A 3 -31.07 -6.79 15.44
C LEU A 3 -29.66 -7.43 15.28
N LYS A 4 -29.59 -8.75 15.15
CA LYS A 4 -28.33 -9.50 14.95
C LYS A 4 -27.65 -9.11 13.64
N ASN A 5 -28.42 -8.86 12.58
CA ASN A 5 -27.90 -8.41 11.29
C ASN A 5 -27.37 -6.96 11.35
N LYS A 6 -28.06 -6.07 12.10
CA LYS A 6 -27.61 -4.67 12.30
C LYS A 6 -26.27 -4.60 13.04
N THR A 7 -26.13 -5.35 14.14
CA THR A 7 -24.88 -5.39 14.91
C THR A 7 -23.72 -5.97 14.10
N ARG A 8 -23.98 -7.05 13.34
CA ARG A 8 -22.97 -7.65 12.44
C ARG A 8 -22.50 -6.66 11.37
N ASN A 9 -23.41 -5.92 10.76
CA ASN A 9 -23.04 -4.92 9.73
C ASN A 9 -22.23 -3.77 10.32
N GLN A 10 -22.57 -3.29 11.52
CA GLN A 10 -21.79 -2.27 12.22
C GLN A 10 -20.36 -2.72 12.53
N THR A 11 -20.19 -3.96 13.00
CA THR A 11 -18.87 -4.53 13.28
C THR A 11 -18.03 -4.64 12.00
N ILE A 12 -18.62 -5.09 10.90
CA ILE A 12 -17.91 -5.18 9.60
C ILE A 12 -17.48 -3.80 9.12
N MET A 13 -18.31 -2.77 9.27
CA MET A 13 -17.95 -1.40 8.89
C MET A 13 -16.83 -0.82 9.74
N LYS A 14 -16.86 -1.01 11.06
CA LYS A 14 -15.80 -0.60 11.97
C LYS A 14 -14.45 -1.26 11.63
N ASN A 15 -14.46 -2.56 11.33
CA ASN A 15 -13.24 -3.28 10.95
C ASN A 15 -12.64 -2.77 9.64
N LYS A 16 -13.47 -2.42 8.64
CA LYS A 16 -12.99 -1.81 7.39
C LYS A 16 -12.30 -0.47 7.65
N PHE A 17 -12.92 0.37 8.46
CA PHE A 17 -12.38 1.67 8.82
C PHE A 17 -11.00 1.55 9.52
N VAL A 18 -10.87 0.66 10.49
CA VAL A 18 -9.60 0.43 11.18
C VAL A 18 -8.51 -0.04 10.21
N VAL A 19 -8.83 -0.97 9.32
CA VAL A 19 -7.87 -1.47 8.32
C VAL A 19 -7.46 -0.36 7.35
N ASP A 20 -8.39 0.48 6.89
CA ASP A 20 -8.09 1.57 5.95
C ASP A 20 -7.16 2.62 6.57
N TRP A 21 -7.36 2.98 7.84
CA TRP A 21 -6.47 3.89 8.57
C TRP A 21 -5.10 3.28 8.88
N ALA A 22 -5.06 2.02 9.31
CA ALA A 22 -3.81 1.30 9.52
C ALA A 22 -3.00 1.20 8.22
N LEU A 23 -3.69 0.95 7.10
CA LEU A 23 -3.09 0.90 5.77
C LEU A 23 -2.52 2.26 5.34
N LEU A 24 -3.26 3.35 5.58
CA LEU A 24 -2.79 4.70 5.30
C LEU A 24 -1.53 5.04 6.12
N LEU A 25 -1.54 4.74 7.42
CA LEU A 25 -0.39 5.00 8.29
C LEU A 25 0.84 4.19 7.86
N SER A 26 0.68 2.88 7.65
CA SER A 26 1.79 2.02 7.21
C SER A 26 2.33 2.42 5.83
N PHE A 27 1.46 2.88 4.93
CA PHE A 27 1.85 3.42 3.64
C PHE A 27 2.70 4.68 3.78
N ILE A 28 2.31 5.64 4.63
CA ILE A 28 3.09 6.86 4.89
C ILE A 28 4.46 6.52 5.46
N LEU A 29 4.54 5.59 6.43
CA LEU A 29 5.81 5.16 7.03
C LEU A 29 6.72 4.47 6.01
N SER A 30 6.17 3.58 5.18
CA SER A 30 6.93 2.91 4.12
C SER A 30 7.41 3.90 3.06
N ALA A 31 6.55 4.80 2.58
CA ALA A 31 6.91 5.81 1.59
C ALA A 31 8.00 6.77 2.11
N PHE A 32 7.82 7.29 3.32
CA PHE A 32 8.79 8.18 3.95
C PHE A 32 10.17 7.52 4.13
N SER A 33 10.19 6.30 4.65
CA SER A 33 11.45 5.57 4.85
C SER A 33 12.14 5.20 3.54
N GLY A 34 11.37 4.87 2.49
CA GLY A 34 11.91 4.60 1.16
C GLY A 34 12.56 5.83 0.50
N ILE A 35 11.92 7.00 0.62
CA ILE A 35 12.50 8.28 0.17
C ILE A 35 13.78 8.60 0.95
N LYS A 36 13.76 8.45 2.29
CA LYS A 36 14.93 8.65 3.13
C LYS A 36 16.08 7.73 2.72
N LEU A 37 15.80 6.45 2.50
CA LEU A 37 16.78 5.46 2.08
C LEU A 37 17.42 5.84 0.74
N HIS A 38 16.65 6.31 -0.23
CA HIS A 38 17.14 6.78 -1.52
C HIS A 38 18.04 8.02 -1.37
N MET A 39 17.64 9.00 -0.55
CA MET A 39 18.43 10.22 -0.28
C MET A 39 19.75 9.89 0.41
N LEU A 40 19.75 8.94 1.36
CA LEU A 40 20.94 8.53 2.11
C LEU A 40 21.96 7.76 1.27
N GLY A 41 21.53 7.07 0.21
CA GLY A 41 22.39 6.37 -0.73
C GLY A 41 23.40 7.28 -1.47
N HIS A 42 23.30 8.60 -1.28
CA HIS A 42 24.17 9.60 -1.89
C HIS A 42 25.34 10.10 -1.00
N GLY A 43 25.63 9.47 0.16
CA GLY A 43 26.84 9.88 0.91
C GLY A 43 26.83 9.72 2.43
N MET A 44 25.88 9.01 3.01
CA MET A 44 25.86 8.79 4.47
C MET A 44 26.39 7.41 4.86
N GLY A 45 26.97 7.34 6.09
CA GLY A 45 27.62 6.16 6.64
C GLY A 45 26.73 4.90 6.69
N HIS A 46 27.37 3.72 6.64
CA HIS A 46 26.73 2.41 6.63
C HIS A 46 25.67 2.18 7.72
N GLY A 47 25.83 2.80 8.90
CA GLY A 47 24.88 2.66 10.03
C GLY A 47 23.51 3.26 9.74
N ALA A 48 23.45 4.46 9.16
CA ALA A 48 22.19 5.12 8.81
C ALA A 48 21.45 4.36 7.69
N CYS A 49 22.15 3.87 6.68
CA CYS A 49 21.61 3.06 5.61
C CYS A 49 20.99 1.76 6.16
N ARG A 50 21.66 1.09 7.07
CA ARG A 50 21.16 -0.14 7.71
C ARG A 50 19.90 0.12 8.53
N PHE A 51 19.88 1.18 9.34
CA PHE A 51 18.69 1.53 10.16
C PHE A 51 17.46 1.80 9.27
N TRP A 52 17.59 2.71 8.30
CA TRP A 52 16.49 3.07 7.42
C TRP A 52 16.06 1.92 6.50
N GLY A 53 16.99 1.08 6.09
CA GLY A 53 16.71 -0.14 5.31
C GLY A 53 15.86 -1.12 6.11
N THR A 54 16.27 -1.45 7.35
CA THR A 54 15.50 -2.35 8.24
C THR A 54 14.13 -1.77 8.56
N PHE A 55 14.05 -0.46 8.84
CA PHE A 55 12.77 0.21 9.10
C PHE A 55 11.84 0.16 7.88
N HIS A 56 12.37 0.43 6.68
CA HIS A 56 11.60 0.38 5.43
C HIS A 56 11.07 -1.04 5.15
N ILE A 57 11.90 -2.06 5.33
CA ILE A 57 11.50 -3.46 5.17
C ILE A 57 10.36 -3.79 6.16
N GLY A 58 10.51 -3.46 7.45
CA GLY A 58 9.50 -3.72 8.46
C GLY A 58 8.16 -3.03 8.15
N ALA A 59 8.20 -1.72 7.83
CA ALA A 59 7.02 -0.94 7.45
C ALA A 59 6.34 -1.50 6.17
N SER A 60 7.13 -1.95 5.19
CA SER A 60 6.62 -2.51 3.94
C SER A 60 6.01 -3.90 4.11
N LEU A 61 6.54 -4.73 5.01
CA LEU A 61 5.93 -6.03 5.34
C LEU A 61 4.58 -5.85 6.04
N VAL A 62 4.47 -4.90 6.97
CA VAL A 62 3.19 -4.54 7.60
C VAL A 62 2.20 -4.03 6.56
N LEU A 63 2.66 -3.14 5.66
CA LEU A 63 1.84 -2.64 4.56
C LEU A 63 1.35 -3.78 3.67
N LEU A 64 2.21 -4.72 3.27
CA LEU A 64 1.85 -5.87 2.45
C LEU A 64 0.76 -6.71 3.10
N LEU A 65 0.90 -7.02 4.40
CA LEU A 65 -0.11 -7.76 5.15
C LEU A 65 -1.46 -7.03 5.17
N LEU A 66 -1.44 -5.72 5.45
CA LEU A 66 -2.65 -4.90 5.48
C LEU A 66 -3.31 -4.78 4.10
N VAL A 67 -2.54 -4.70 3.01
CA VAL A 67 -3.07 -4.73 1.64
C VAL A 67 -3.76 -6.06 1.34
N ILE A 68 -3.18 -7.19 1.74
CA ILE A 68 -3.81 -8.51 1.58
C ILE A 68 -5.16 -8.56 2.31
N ILE A 69 -5.22 -8.05 3.55
CA ILE A 69 -6.46 -7.97 4.32
C ILE A 69 -7.47 -7.05 3.62
N HIS A 70 -7.05 -5.86 3.19
CA HIS A 70 -7.89 -4.90 2.47
C HIS A 70 -8.47 -5.48 1.18
N VAL A 71 -7.65 -6.15 0.36
CA VAL A 71 -8.10 -6.84 -0.86
C VAL A 71 -9.13 -7.92 -0.53
N LYS A 72 -8.91 -8.75 0.50
CA LYS A 72 -9.88 -9.75 0.96
C LYS A 72 -11.20 -9.13 1.37
N MET A 73 -11.18 -8.00 2.09
CA MET A 73 -12.40 -7.29 2.51
C MET A 73 -13.17 -6.69 1.32
N HIS A 74 -12.49 -6.40 0.22
CA HIS A 74 -13.06 -5.86 -1.01
C HIS A 74 -13.12 -6.89 -2.16
N TRP A 75 -13.00 -8.19 -1.86
CA TRP A 75 -12.90 -9.27 -2.85
C TRP A 75 -14.07 -9.29 -3.86
N ASN A 76 -15.28 -8.98 -3.42
CA ASN A 76 -16.44 -8.91 -4.31
C ASN A 76 -16.28 -7.85 -5.40
N TRP A 77 -15.60 -6.74 -5.11
CA TRP A 77 -15.29 -5.73 -6.12
C TRP A 77 -14.34 -6.27 -7.20
N TYR A 78 -13.31 -7.03 -6.82
CA TYR A 78 -12.40 -7.68 -7.77
C TYR A 78 -13.13 -8.72 -8.64
N LYS A 79 -14.02 -9.53 -8.07
CA LYS A 79 -14.87 -10.46 -8.83
C LYS A 79 -15.69 -9.74 -9.90
N HIS A 80 -16.33 -8.63 -9.55
CA HIS A 80 -17.10 -7.83 -10.49
C HIS A 80 -16.22 -7.21 -11.58
N LEU A 81 -14.98 -6.83 -11.25
CA LEU A 81 -14.02 -6.31 -12.20
C LEU A 81 -13.68 -7.33 -13.28
N PHE A 82 -13.43 -8.60 -12.89
CA PHE A 82 -13.16 -9.69 -13.81
C PHE A 82 -14.36 -10.07 -14.67
N GLN A 83 -15.58 -9.92 -14.17
CA GLN A 83 -16.82 -10.28 -14.89
C GLN A 83 -17.31 -9.20 -15.84
N LYS A 84 -17.21 -7.92 -15.46
CA LYS A 84 -17.77 -6.77 -16.19
C LYS A 84 -16.73 -5.91 -16.90
N GLY A 85 -15.45 -6.21 -16.75
CA GLY A 85 -14.35 -5.45 -17.33
C GLY A 85 -14.06 -4.12 -16.61
N LEU A 86 -13.05 -3.41 -17.16
CA LEU A 86 -12.54 -2.14 -16.62
C LEU A 86 -13.44 -0.97 -17.02
N GLY A 87 -14.38 -0.60 -16.15
CA GLY A 87 -15.09 0.68 -16.26
C GLY A 87 -14.22 1.88 -15.86
N ASN A 88 -14.56 3.10 -16.31
CA ASN A 88 -13.79 4.32 -16.02
C ASN A 88 -13.52 4.57 -14.52
N LYS A 89 -14.45 4.18 -13.65
CA LYS A 89 -14.32 4.33 -12.19
C LYS A 89 -13.38 3.32 -11.53
N SER A 90 -13.07 2.20 -12.20
CA SER A 90 -12.24 1.11 -11.64
C SER A 90 -10.79 1.13 -12.13
N ARG A 91 -10.49 1.89 -13.18
CA ARG A 91 -9.14 1.96 -13.78
C ARG A 91 -8.05 2.35 -12.78
N THR A 92 -8.29 3.40 -11.98
CA THR A 92 -7.29 3.86 -10.98
C THR A 92 -6.95 2.77 -9.96
N THR A 93 -7.96 2.03 -9.48
CA THR A 93 -7.74 0.94 -8.49
C THR A 93 -7.04 -0.25 -9.13
N ALA A 94 -7.36 -0.59 -10.39
CA ALA A 94 -6.70 -1.67 -11.10
C ALA A 94 -5.22 -1.36 -11.37
N VAL A 95 -4.92 -0.14 -11.84
CA VAL A 95 -3.54 0.33 -12.05
C VAL A 95 -2.78 0.38 -10.73
N LEU A 96 -3.40 0.88 -9.66
CA LEU A 96 -2.82 0.89 -8.31
C LEU A 96 -2.45 -0.53 -7.85
N SER A 97 -3.33 -1.51 -8.05
CA SER A 97 -3.08 -2.91 -7.69
C SER A 97 -1.92 -3.50 -8.50
N LEU A 98 -1.84 -3.20 -9.80
CA LEU A 98 -0.75 -3.66 -10.66
C LEU A 98 0.59 -3.08 -10.23
N ILE A 99 0.66 -1.76 -10.02
CA ILE A 99 1.89 -1.08 -9.56
C ILE A 99 2.30 -1.60 -8.20
N PHE A 100 1.34 -1.87 -7.28
CA PHE A 100 1.66 -2.46 -5.98
C PHE A 100 2.27 -3.86 -6.12
N LEU A 101 1.76 -4.71 -7.00
CA LEU A 101 2.34 -6.04 -7.25
C LEU A 101 3.78 -5.95 -7.77
N LEU A 102 4.04 -5.05 -8.73
CA LEU A 102 5.39 -4.82 -9.25
C LEU A 102 6.33 -4.28 -8.15
N LEU A 103 5.82 -3.34 -7.33
CA LEU A 103 6.57 -2.77 -6.22
C LEU A 103 6.91 -3.83 -5.16
N ALA A 104 5.95 -4.69 -4.79
CA ALA A 104 6.16 -5.78 -3.86
C ALA A 104 7.17 -6.81 -4.40
N SER A 105 7.05 -7.19 -5.69
CA SER A 105 7.96 -8.14 -6.33
C SER A 105 9.40 -7.62 -6.36
N THR A 106 9.61 -6.36 -6.77
CA THR A 106 10.94 -5.75 -6.75
C THR A 106 11.47 -5.58 -5.34
N GLY A 107 10.62 -5.28 -4.35
CA GLY A 107 10.99 -5.21 -2.94
C GLY A 107 11.46 -6.55 -2.38
N ILE A 108 10.78 -7.66 -2.72
CA ILE A 108 11.19 -9.01 -2.32
C ILE A 108 12.56 -9.37 -2.90
N ILE A 109 12.80 -9.07 -4.17
CA ILE A 109 14.12 -9.31 -4.81
C ILE A 109 15.22 -8.53 -4.10
N LEU A 110 14.93 -7.33 -3.63
CA LEU A 110 15.90 -6.47 -2.92
C LEU A 110 16.16 -6.91 -1.47
N LEU A 111 15.37 -7.82 -0.87
CA LEU A 111 15.63 -8.34 0.47
C LEU A 111 16.96 -9.10 0.57
N GLU A 112 17.40 -9.73 -0.51
CA GLU A 112 18.67 -10.46 -0.58
C GLU A 112 19.86 -9.57 -0.94
N GLY A 113 19.59 -8.30 -1.31
CA GLY A 113 20.61 -7.34 -1.74
C GLY A 113 21.19 -6.54 -0.58
N GLU A 114 22.52 -6.31 -0.64
CA GLU A 114 23.18 -5.32 0.21
C GLU A 114 22.67 -3.89 -0.15
N CYS A 115 22.90 -2.90 0.73
CA CYS A 115 22.60 -1.46 0.54
C CYS A 115 23.33 -0.84 -0.67
N ARG A 116 23.41 -1.55 -1.76
CA ARG A 116 24.14 -1.20 -2.98
C ARG A 116 23.19 -0.73 -4.06
N ARG A 117 23.56 0.29 -4.80
CA ARG A 117 22.82 0.76 -5.98
C ARG A 117 22.72 -0.38 -7.00
N SER A 118 21.54 -0.93 -7.15
CA SER A 118 21.21 -1.87 -8.20
C SER A 118 20.20 -1.24 -9.17
N ALA A 119 20.18 -1.69 -10.41
CA ALA A 119 19.16 -1.28 -11.37
C ALA A 119 17.74 -1.55 -10.83
N ILE A 120 17.55 -2.68 -10.14
CA ILE A 120 16.27 -3.04 -9.51
C ILE A 120 15.89 -2.04 -8.40
N GLY A 121 16.86 -1.57 -7.60
CA GLY A 121 16.62 -0.54 -6.57
C GLY A 121 16.14 0.79 -7.16
N ILE A 122 16.68 1.19 -8.32
CA ILE A 122 16.25 2.38 -9.04
C ILE A 122 14.81 2.21 -9.55
N TRP A 123 14.48 1.08 -10.16
CA TRP A 123 13.12 0.77 -10.61
C TRP A 123 12.12 0.70 -9.47
N HIS A 124 12.51 0.05 -8.36
CA HIS A 124 11.69 0.01 -7.13
C HIS A 124 11.37 1.42 -6.62
N PHE A 125 12.35 2.32 -6.61
CA PHE A 125 12.13 3.72 -6.21
C PHE A 125 11.15 4.44 -7.13
N TYR A 126 11.29 4.34 -8.46
CA TYR A 126 10.36 4.98 -9.39
C TYR A 126 8.95 4.39 -9.31
N LEU A 127 8.82 3.08 -9.13
CA LEU A 127 7.52 2.44 -8.86
C LEU A 127 6.92 2.94 -7.54
N GLY A 128 7.76 3.18 -6.51
CA GLY A 128 7.34 3.76 -5.25
C GLY A 128 6.78 5.19 -5.42
N ILE A 129 7.44 6.04 -6.21
CA ILE A 129 6.92 7.39 -6.51
C ILE A 129 5.61 7.31 -7.29
N ALA A 130 5.50 6.46 -8.30
CA ALA A 130 4.26 6.25 -9.04
C ALA A 130 3.13 5.75 -8.10
N MET A 131 3.46 4.86 -7.17
CA MET A 131 2.54 4.36 -6.15
C MET A 131 2.03 5.48 -5.24
N ILE A 132 2.89 6.41 -4.80
CA ILE A 132 2.49 7.56 -3.98
C ILE A 132 1.45 8.41 -4.72
N ILE A 133 1.71 8.76 -5.98
CA ILE A 133 0.80 9.57 -6.80
C ILE A 133 -0.55 8.88 -6.96
N LEU A 134 -0.54 7.59 -7.32
CA LEU A 134 -1.77 6.80 -7.51
C LEU A 134 -2.55 6.60 -6.21
N ALA A 135 -1.87 6.39 -5.09
CA ALA A 135 -2.50 6.25 -3.77
C ALA A 135 -3.18 7.55 -3.35
N VAL A 136 -2.52 8.70 -3.52
CA VAL A 136 -3.10 10.02 -3.27
C VAL A 136 -4.36 10.22 -4.12
N MET A 137 -4.30 9.94 -5.42
CA MET A 137 -5.48 10.01 -6.31
C MET A 137 -6.60 9.06 -5.86
N HIS A 138 -6.25 7.85 -5.42
CA HIS A 138 -7.22 6.87 -4.93
C HIS A 138 -7.90 7.36 -3.65
N ILE A 139 -7.13 7.89 -2.70
CA ILE A 139 -7.62 8.44 -1.44
C ILE A 139 -8.57 9.61 -1.71
N PHE A 140 -8.18 10.58 -2.55
CA PHE A 140 -9.06 11.72 -2.89
C PHE A 140 -10.39 11.28 -3.49
N LYS A 141 -10.39 10.29 -4.40
CA LYS A 141 -11.64 9.74 -4.95
C LYS A 141 -12.52 9.05 -3.91
N ARG A 142 -11.97 8.64 -2.77
CA ARG A 142 -12.66 7.91 -1.70
C ARG A 142 -12.84 8.74 -0.43
N TRP A 143 -12.33 9.98 -0.40
CA TRP A 143 -12.27 10.83 0.78
C TRP A 143 -13.62 11.00 1.49
N ALA A 144 -14.67 11.30 0.72
CA ALA A 144 -16.02 11.45 1.28
C ALA A 144 -16.52 10.19 2.02
N ARG A 145 -16.12 8.99 1.59
CA ARG A 145 -16.48 7.74 2.27
C ARG A 145 -15.63 7.48 3.51
N LEU A 146 -14.41 7.96 3.54
CA LEU A 146 -13.52 7.85 4.69
C LEU A 146 -14.01 8.72 5.85
N ILE A 147 -14.47 9.94 5.56
CA ILE A 147 -14.99 10.87 6.57
C ILE A 147 -16.38 10.48 7.04
N SER A 148 -17.25 10.02 6.15
CA SER A 148 -18.63 9.62 6.54
C SER A 148 -18.69 8.38 7.44
N ALA A 149 -17.55 7.70 7.64
CA ALA A 149 -17.43 6.55 8.53
C ALA A 149 -16.86 6.92 9.92
N LEU A 150 -16.47 8.21 10.15
CA LEU A 150 -16.16 8.78 11.47
C LEU A 150 -17.45 9.17 12.22
#